data_95a6e675e75b7387b581a6ab915539ec
#
_entry.id   95a6e675e75b7387b581a6ab915539ec
#
_cell.length_a   1.000
_cell.length_b   1.000
_cell.length_c   1.000
_cell.angle_alpha   90.00
_cell.angle_beta   90.00
_cell.angle_gamma   90.00
#
_symmetry.space_group_name_H-M   'P 1'
#
loop_
_entity.id
_entity.type
_entity.pdbx_description
1 polymer ?
#
loop_
_entity_poly.entity_id
_entity_poly.type
_entity_poly.pdbx_seq_one_letter_code
_entity_poly.pdbx_strand_id
1 'polypeptide(L)'
;MERAKLIGKRLLVCCVVGGVIAAALVLNATAYADDRPGSKALKSAQDTSDLMLATLFAALGQEFKETTAENVEEGKQSISLIFNDKNKDMRLVGVLHPLRATDIPQDAFEVAALAYAMNGQNLTDVQRSDDKWYYRRSVALSNFDPSCSLCHTNFGPVDKTKWVGALMLRVPIASHDN
;
A
#
# COMPACT_ATOMS: atom_id res chain seq x y z
N MET A 1 -46.22 4.58 46.71
CA MET A 1 -46.50 5.28 45.43
C MET A 1 -45.30 6.08 44.87
N GLU A 2 -44.17 6.18 45.57
CA GLU A 2 -43.01 7.00 45.09
C GLU A 2 -42.05 6.27 44.14
N ARG A 3 -41.94 4.93 44.20
CA ARG A 3 -40.99 4.19 43.37
C ARG A 3 -41.33 4.16 41.87
N ALA A 4 -42.60 4.29 41.49
CA ALA A 4 -43.02 4.28 40.10
C ALA A 4 -42.66 5.56 39.31
N LYS A 5 -42.57 6.71 40.01
CA LYS A 5 -42.20 7.99 39.41
C LYS A 5 -40.72 8.15 39.09
N LEU A 6 -39.85 7.44 39.81
CA LEU A 6 -38.38 7.49 39.57
C LEU A 6 -37.97 6.72 38.35
N ILE A 7 -38.65 5.62 38.02
CA ILE A 7 -38.33 4.77 36.86
C ILE A 7 -38.66 5.46 35.54
N GLY A 8 -39.79 6.21 35.51
CA GLY A 8 -40.21 6.95 34.33
C GLY A 8 -39.25 8.08 33.92
N LYS A 9 -38.67 8.80 34.92
CA LYS A 9 -37.71 9.88 34.62
C LYS A 9 -36.35 9.38 34.09
N ARG A 10 -35.88 8.22 34.57
CA ARG A 10 -34.60 7.65 34.10
C ARG A 10 -34.71 7.06 32.69
N LEU A 11 -35.85 6.52 32.31
CA LEU A 11 -36.07 5.98 30.97
C LEU A 11 -36.13 7.12 29.91
N LEU A 12 -36.72 8.27 30.25
CA LEU A 12 -36.83 9.36 29.30
C LEU A 12 -35.47 10.01 28.99
N VAL A 13 -34.57 10.09 29.99
CA VAL A 13 -33.20 10.64 29.79
C VAL A 13 -32.35 9.72 28.91
N CYS A 14 -32.48 8.41 29.06
CA CYS A 14 -31.71 7.46 28.20
C CYS A 14 -32.11 7.56 26.72
N CYS A 15 -33.41 7.73 26.42
CA CYS A 15 -33.87 7.87 25.03
C CYS A 15 -33.39 9.14 24.35
N VAL A 16 -33.32 10.28 25.07
CA VAL A 16 -32.85 11.54 24.51
C VAL A 16 -31.32 11.50 24.23
N VAL A 17 -30.52 10.93 25.15
CA VAL A 17 -29.08 10.83 24.97
C VAL A 17 -28.75 9.84 23.82
N GLY A 18 -29.47 8.72 23.71
CA GLY A 18 -29.27 7.75 22.62
C GLY A 18 -29.59 8.35 21.24
N GLY A 19 -30.62 9.19 21.14
CA GLY A 19 -31.01 9.83 19.89
C GLY A 19 -29.97 10.85 19.37
N VAL A 20 -29.34 11.62 20.26
CA VAL A 20 -28.33 12.62 19.88
C VAL A 20 -27.03 11.94 19.42
N ILE A 21 -26.61 10.85 20.05
CA ILE A 21 -25.40 10.12 19.67
C ILE A 21 -25.61 9.44 18.30
N ALA A 22 -26.77 8.87 18.03
CA ALA A 22 -27.06 8.25 16.74
C ALA A 22 -27.09 9.27 15.60
N ALA A 23 -27.66 10.47 15.83
CA ALA A 23 -27.67 11.55 14.84
C ALA A 23 -26.26 12.09 14.55
N ALA A 24 -25.40 12.21 15.57
CA ALA A 24 -24.02 12.67 15.39
C ALA A 24 -23.16 11.66 14.60
N LEU A 25 -23.39 10.36 14.80
CA LEU A 25 -22.68 9.31 14.05
C LEU A 25 -23.11 9.27 12.57
N VAL A 26 -24.39 9.48 12.29
CA VAL A 26 -24.90 9.52 10.90
C VAL A 26 -24.40 10.78 10.16
N LEU A 27 -24.36 11.93 10.82
CA LEU A 27 -23.86 13.17 10.21
C LEU A 27 -22.35 13.08 9.88
N ASN A 28 -21.55 12.43 10.72
CA ASN A 28 -20.13 12.22 10.42
C ASN A 28 -19.92 11.22 9.26
N ALA A 29 -20.74 10.18 9.16
CA ALA A 29 -20.63 9.21 8.08
C ALA A 29 -20.98 9.81 6.70
N THR A 30 -21.95 10.74 6.64
CA THR A 30 -22.31 11.41 5.39
C THR A 30 -21.29 12.46 4.95
N ALA A 31 -20.62 13.15 5.88
CA ALA A 31 -19.56 14.11 5.57
C ALA A 31 -18.32 13.44 4.95
N TYR A 32 -18.01 12.19 5.35
CA TYR A 32 -16.88 11.43 4.78
C TYR A 32 -17.20 10.79 3.42
N ALA A 33 -18.47 10.58 3.09
CA ALA A 33 -18.86 9.93 1.82
C ALA A 33 -18.68 10.86 0.61
N ASP A 34 -18.73 12.18 0.82
CA ASP A 34 -18.72 13.18 -0.26
C ASP A 34 -17.29 13.58 -0.70
N ASP A 35 -16.26 13.17 0.05
CA ASP A 35 -14.85 13.56 -0.19
C ASP A 35 -14.03 12.45 -0.87
N ARG A 36 -14.66 11.32 -1.21
CA ARG A 36 -13.95 10.23 -1.91
C ARG A 36 -13.73 10.57 -3.39
N PRO A 37 -12.58 10.14 -3.96
CA PRO A 37 -12.31 10.37 -5.39
C PRO A 37 -13.41 9.80 -6.29
N GLY A 38 -13.80 10.56 -7.28
CA GLY A 38 -14.73 10.09 -8.31
C GLY A 38 -14.17 8.90 -9.10
N SER A 39 -15.05 8.08 -9.67
CA SER A 39 -14.68 6.86 -10.39
C SER A 39 -13.70 7.12 -11.56
N LYS A 40 -13.83 8.25 -12.27
CA LYS A 40 -12.94 8.64 -13.36
C LYS A 40 -11.52 8.93 -12.86
N ALA A 41 -11.38 9.67 -11.76
CA ALA A 41 -10.07 9.99 -11.18
C ALA A 41 -9.39 8.72 -10.64
N LEU A 42 -10.16 7.85 -9.97
CA LEU A 42 -9.66 6.55 -9.53
C LEU A 42 -9.19 5.69 -10.70
N LYS A 43 -9.98 5.60 -11.78
CA LYS A 43 -9.60 4.84 -12.98
C LYS A 43 -8.31 5.39 -13.59
N SER A 44 -8.15 6.71 -13.68
CA SER A 44 -6.92 7.33 -14.17
C SER A 44 -5.70 6.98 -13.31
N ALA A 45 -5.84 6.94 -11.98
CA ALA A 45 -4.75 6.53 -11.09
C ALA A 45 -4.42 5.03 -11.24
N GLN A 46 -5.41 4.18 -11.46
CA GLN A 46 -5.21 2.76 -11.76
C GLN A 46 -4.44 2.58 -13.08
N ASP A 47 -4.85 3.25 -14.15
CA ASP A 47 -4.18 3.18 -15.46
C ASP A 47 -2.74 3.70 -15.37
N THR A 48 -2.51 4.76 -14.60
CA THR A 48 -1.16 5.26 -14.30
C THR A 48 -0.33 4.21 -13.57
N SER A 49 -0.90 3.55 -12.57
CA SER A 49 -0.23 2.46 -11.84
C SER A 49 0.13 1.29 -12.75
N ASP A 50 -0.76 0.92 -13.68
CA ASP A 50 -0.50 -0.15 -14.65
C ASP A 50 0.65 0.21 -15.59
N LEU A 51 0.67 1.45 -16.09
CA LEU A 51 1.77 1.95 -16.94
C LEU A 51 3.11 1.98 -16.17
N MET A 52 3.10 2.47 -14.93
CA MET A 52 4.30 2.48 -14.08
C MET A 52 4.85 1.07 -13.88
N LEU A 53 3.99 0.10 -13.58
CA LEU A 53 4.40 -1.30 -13.42
C LEU A 53 4.98 -1.87 -14.70
N ALA A 54 4.31 -1.70 -15.84
CA ALA A 54 4.78 -2.21 -17.12
C ALA A 54 6.16 -1.65 -17.47
N THR A 55 6.35 -0.34 -17.30
CA THR A 55 7.62 0.34 -17.57
C THR A 55 8.72 -0.15 -16.62
N LEU A 56 8.41 -0.25 -15.33
CA LEU A 56 9.35 -0.69 -14.32
C LEU A 56 9.80 -2.14 -14.55
N PHE A 57 8.87 -3.05 -14.79
CA PHE A 57 9.24 -4.45 -15.04
C PHE A 57 10.02 -4.63 -16.35
N ALA A 58 9.75 -3.81 -17.37
CA ALA A 58 10.55 -3.80 -18.58
C ALA A 58 11.99 -3.34 -18.29
N ALA A 59 12.17 -2.26 -17.53
CA ALA A 59 13.48 -1.75 -17.14
C ALA A 59 14.25 -2.74 -16.26
N LEU A 60 13.59 -3.31 -15.22
CA LEU A 60 14.20 -4.33 -14.36
C LEU A 60 14.57 -5.60 -15.15
N GLY A 61 13.70 -6.02 -16.08
CA GLY A 61 13.98 -7.19 -16.92
C GLY A 61 15.18 -6.98 -17.84
N GLN A 62 15.43 -5.76 -18.29
CA GLN A 62 16.65 -5.44 -19.04
C GLN A 62 17.88 -5.44 -18.13
N GLU A 63 17.82 -4.80 -16.98
CA GLU A 63 18.89 -4.76 -16.00
C GLU A 63 19.28 -6.16 -15.53
N PHE A 64 18.30 -7.03 -15.26
CA PHE A 64 18.58 -8.42 -14.84
C PHE A 64 19.28 -9.24 -15.91
N LYS A 65 19.00 -9.01 -17.20
CA LYS A 65 19.72 -9.71 -18.28
C LYS A 65 21.18 -9.29 -18.40
N GLU A 66 21.49 -8.06 -18.03
CA GLU A 66 22.82 -7.48 -18.11
C GLU A 66 23.65 -7.71 -16.84
N THR A 67 22.99 -8.01 -15.71
CA THR A 67 23.66 -8.23 -14.43
C THR A 67 24.27 -9.64 -14.35
N THR A 68 25.56 -9.70 -14.16
CA THR A 68 26.37 -10.93 -13.96
C THR A 68 27.09 -10.88 -12.61
N ALA A 69 27.78 -11.96 -12.24
CA ALA A 69 28.58 -11.96 -11.03
C ALA A 69 29.75 -10.94 -11.07
N GLU A 70 30.25 -10.65 -12.28
CA GLU A 70 31.37 -9.73 -12.49
C GLU A 70 30.97 -8.25 -12.37
N ASN A 71 29.70 -7.90 -12.71
CA ASN A 71 29.21 -6.52 -12.69
C ASN A 71 28.06 -6.28 -11.70
N VAL A 72 27.87 -7.16 -10.72
CA VAL A 72 26.75 -7.10 -9.77
C VAL A 72 26.66 -5.78 -9.00
N GLU A 73 27.78 -5.13 -8.74
CA GLU A 73 27.78 -3.84 -8.03
C GLU A 73 27.22 -2.70 -8.90
N GLU A 74 27.45 -2.75 -10.21
CA GLU A 74 26.84 -1.81 -11.16
C GLU A 74 25.32 -2.03 -11.24
N GLY A 75 24.88 -3.28 -11.32
CA GLY A 75 23.46 -3.65 -11.28
C GLY A 75 22.76 -3.20 -10.00
N LYS A 76 23.42 -3.33 -8.83
CA LYS A 76 22.88 -2.79 -7.56
C LYS A 76 22.71 -1.28 -7.61
N GLN A 77 23.67 -0.57 -8.20
CA GLN A 77 23.60 0.90 -8.33
C GLN A 77 22.44 1.31 -9.24
N SER A 78 22.27 0.66 -10.40
CA SER A 78 21.18 0.93 -11.33
C SER A 78 19.82 0.71 -10.67
N ILE A 79 19.62 -0.41 -9.98
CA ILE A 79 18.37 -0.69 -9.26
C ILE A 79 18.14 0.33 -8.12
N SER A 80 19.20 0.72 -7.40
CA SER A 80 19.10 1.70 -6.32
C SER A 80 18.70 3.09 -6.79
N LEU A 81 19.02 3.47 -8.03
CA LEU A 81 18.57 4.73 -8.62
C LEU A 81 17.04 4.74 -8.85
N ILE A 82 16.47 3.60 -9.20
CA ILE A 82 15.02 3.46 -9.39
C ILE A 82 14.29 3.55 -8.04
N PHE A 83 14.80 2.85 -7.03
CA PHE A 83 14.18 2.74 -5.70
C PHE A 83 14.95 3.53 -4.63
N ASN A 84 15.33 4.76 -4.95
CA ASN A 84 16.03 5.60 -3.98
C ASN A 84 15.10 6.10 -2.86
N ASP A 85 15.68 6.47 -1.72
CA ASP A 85 14.94 6.86 -0.52
C ASP A 85 14.10 8.15 -0.69
N LYS A 86 14.33 8.91 -1.75
CA LYS A 86 13.55 10.10 -2.09
C LYS A 86 12.26 9.76 -2.82
N ASN A 87 12.20 8.58 -3.44
CA ASN A 87 11.01 8.13 -4.15
C ASN A 87 10.05 7.41 -3.18
N LYS A 88 9.13 8.19 -2.59
CA LYS A 88 8.09 7.66 -1.69
C LYS A 88 6.94 6.96 -2.44
N ASP A 89 6.86 7.13 -3.76
CA ASP A 89 5.76 6.63 -4.57
C ASP A 89 6.03 5.22 -5.13
N MET A 90 7.30 4.80 -5.06
CA MET A 90 7.72 3.50 -5.55
C MET A 90 8.80 2.91 -4.63
N ARG A 91 8.50 1.80 -3.97
CA ARG A 91 9.38 1.20 -2.96
C ARG A 91 9.43 -0.31 -3.08
N LEU A 92 10.59 -0.89 -2.76
CA LEU A 92 10.72 -2.30 -2.48
C LEU A 92 10.63 -2.53 -0.97
N VAL A 93 9.83 -3.51 -0.55
CA VAL A 93 9.68 -3.88 0.86
C VAL A 93 9.89 -5.38 0.99
N GLY A 94 10.80 -5.78 1.86
CA GLY A 94 11.20 -7.18 2.03
C GLY A 94 11.06 -7.68 3.45
N VAL A 95 11.04 -9.01 3.61
CA VAL A 95 11.00 -9.70 4.92
C VAL A 95 12.33 -10.34 5.27
N LEU A 96 13.13 -10.71 4.27
CA LEU A 96 14.36 -11.48 4.46
C LEU A 96 15.57 -10.57 4.24
N HIS A 97 16.05 -9.98 5.33
CA HIS A 97 17.27 -9.16 5.32
C HIS A 97 17.29 -8.15 4.17
N PRO A 98 16.43 -7.13 4.23
CA PRO A 98 16.44 -6.07 3.23
C PRO A 98 17.84 -5.48 3.13
N LEU A 99 18.29 -5.15 1.93
CA LEU A 99 19.62 -4.59 1.71
C LEU A 99 19.78 -3.22 2.35
N ARG A 100 18.65 -2.49 2.49
CA ARG A 100 18.62 -1.17 3.15
C ARG A 100 17.65 -1.20 4.33
N ALA A 101 18.00 -0.47 5.39
CA ALA A 101 17.13 -0.32 6.55
C ALA A 101 15.78 0.35 6.22
N THR A 102 15.71 1.07 5.10
CA THR A 102 14.49 1.71 4.59
C THR A 102 13.54 0.74 3.88
N ASP A 103 13.98 -0.47 3.53
CA ASP A 103 13.19 -1.46 2.79
C ASP A 103 12.29 -2.33 3.71
N ILE A 104 11.93 -1.78 4.85
CA ILE A 104 10.93 -2.33 5.78
C ILE A 104 9.59 -1.59 5.64
N PRO A 105 8.45 -2.19 6.02
CA PRO A 105 7.16 -1.51 6.02
C PRO A 105 7.18 -0.23 6.86
N GLN A 106 6.65 0.87 6.32
CA GLN A 106 6.63 2.18 6.97
C GLN A 106 5.24 2.62 7.43
N ASP A 107 4.18 1.96 6.94
CA ASP A 107 2.81 2.26 7.32
C ASP A 107 1.93 1.00 7.35
N ALA A 108 0.67 1.16 7.79
CA ALA A 108 -0.26 0.05 7.94
C ALA A 108 -0.59 -0.65 6.61
N PHE A 109 -0.63 0.09 5.50
CA PHE A 109 -0.83 -0.52 4.18
C PHE A 109 0.34 -1.42 3.80
N GLU A 110 1.56 -0.96 3.97
CA GLU A 110 2.76 -1.75 3.62
C GLU A 110 2.91 -2.99 4.50
N VAL A 111 2.54 -2.91 5.78
CA VAL A 111 2.49 -4.08 6.67
C VAL A 111 1.49 -5.12 6.16
N ALA A 112 0.25 -4.70 5.85
CA ALA A 112 -0.77 -5.58 5.30
C ALA A 112 -0.35 -6.14 3.94
N ALA A 113 0.12 -5.27 3.03
CA ALA A 113 0.56 -5.64 1.69
C ALA A 113 1.69 -6.67 1.69
N LEU A 114 2.66 -6.52 2.61
CA LEU A 114 3.73 -7.50 2.76
C LEU A 114 3.21 -8.86 3.23
N ALA A 115 2.26 -8.87 4.17
CA ALA A 115 1.62 -10.11 4.62
C ALA A 115 0.88 -10.83 3.48
N TYR A 116 0.17 -10.09 2.62
CA TYR A 116 -0.46 -10.63 1.40
C TYR A 116 0.59 -11.14 0.41
N ALA A 117 1.66 -10.38 0.18
CA ALA A 117 2.72 -10.73 -0.75
C ALA A 117 3.44 -12.02 -0.38
N MET A 118 3.60 -12.33 0.92
CA MET A 118 4.18 -13.59 1.38
C MET A 118 3.32 -14.82 1.04
N ASN A 119 2.07 -14.62 0.60
CA ASN A 119 1.17 -15.63 0.07
C ASN A 119 0.97 -15.49 -1.44
N GLY A 120 1.80 -14.71 -2.13
CA GLY A 120 1.71 -14.47 -3.57
C GLY A 120 0.53 -13.60 -3.99
N GLN A 121 -0.03 -12.84 -3.07
CA GLN A 121 -1.20 -12.01 -3.31
C GLN A 121 -0.83 -10.54 -3.38
N ASN A 122 -1.48 -9.82 -4.28
CA ASN A 122 -1.38 -8.37 -4.40
C ASN A 122 -2.46 -7.71 -3.53
N LEU A 123 -2.18 -6.48 -3.07
CA LEU A 123 -3.15 -5.67 -2.34
C LEU A 123 -3.33 -4.32 -3.05
N THR A 124 -4.56 -3.82 -3.09
CA THR A 124 -4.87 -2.45 -3.55
C THR A 124 -5.77 -1.76 -2.53
N ASP A 125 -5.60 -0.45 -2.39
CA ASP A 125 -6.43 0.36 -1.50
C ASP A 125 -6.48 1.82 -1.99
N VAL A 126 -7.46 2.57 -1.51
CA VAL A 126 -7.59 4.01 -1.73
C VAL A 126 -7.50 4.70 -0.37
N GLN A 127 -6.43 5.44 -0.16
CA GLN A 127 -6.13 6.05 1.14
C GLN A 127 -5.95 7.55 1.03
N ARG A 128 -6.34 8.27 2.07
CA ARG A 128 -6.06 9.68 2.22
C ARG A 128 -4.84 9.88 3.13
N SER A 129 -3.89 10.70 2.69
CA SER A 129 -2.73 11.13 3.46
C SER A 129 -2.40 12.57 3.08
N ASP A 130 -2.10 13.42 4.07
CA ASP A 130 -1.72 14.82 3.84
C ASP A 130 -2.70 15.58 2.94
N ASP A 131 -4.00 15.41 3.21
CA ASP A 131 -5.13 15.99 2.45
C ASP A 131 -5.21 15.61 0.97
N LYS A 132 -4.49 14.57 0.57
CA LYS A 132 -4.54 14.00 -0.78
C LYS A 132 -5.00 12.56 -0.76
N TRP A 133 -5.69 12.17 -1.82
CA TRP A 133 -6.07 10.79 -2.05
C TRP A 133 -5.01 10.09 -2.90
N TYR A 134 -4.74 8.84 -2.56
CA TYR A 134 -3.79 7.98 -3.26
C TYR A 134 -4.42 6.63 -3.57
N TYR A 135 -4.20 6.16 -4.78
CA TYR A 135 -4.34 4.76 -5.12
C TYR A 135 -3.04 4.05 -4.73
N ARG A 136 -3.15 3.08 -3.85
CA ARG A 136 -2.03 2.28 -3.38
C ARG A 136 -2.13 0.88 -3.94
N ARG A 137 -1.01 0.32 -4.36
CA ARG A 137 -0.93 -1.02 -4.91
C ARG A 137 0.34 -1.70 -4.47
N SER A 138 0.24 -3.00 -4.13
CA SER A 138 1.39 -3.88 -3.98
C SER A 138 1.40 -4.96 -5.04
N VAL A 139 2.60 -5.38 -5.42
CA VAL A 139 2.84 -6.54 -6.27
C VAL A 139 3.79 -7.48 -5.54
N ALA A 140 3.33 -8.71 -5.30
CA ALA A 140 4.15 -9.74 -4.66
C ALA A 140 5.35 -10.09 -5.54
N LEU A 141 6.53 -10.15 -4.94
CA LEU A 141 7.77 -10.49 -5.61
C LEU A 141 8.28 -11.86 -5.13
N SER A 142 8.55 -12.75 -6.08
CA SER A 142 9.23 -14.02 -5.82
C SER A 142 10.70 -13.93 -6.23
N ASN A 143 11.48 -14.93 -5.85
CA ASN A 143 12.83 -15.14 -6.37
C ASN A 143 12.77 -15.71 -7.79
N PHE A 144 12.39 -14.88 -8.77
CA PHE A 144 12.03 -15.31 -10.13
C PHE A 144 13.17 -15.26 -11.14
N ASP A 145 14.28 -14.58 -10.82
CA ASP A 145 15.42 -14.36 -11.71
C ASP A 145 16.76 -14.72 -11.02
N PRO A 146 17.72 -15.32 -11.71
CA PRO A 146 19.05 -15.62 -11.15
C PRO A 146 19.77 -14.40 -10.56
N SER A 147 19.58 -13.22 -11.16
CA SER A 147 20.18 -11.97 -10.69
C SER A 147 19.68 -11.55 -9.32
N CYS A 148 18.47 -11.97 -8.91
CA CYS A 148 17.98 -11.75 -7.54
C CYS A 148 18.97 -12.31 -6.51
N SER A 149 19.49 -13.52 -6.74
CA SER A 149 20.40 -14.21 -5.82
C SER A 149 21.84 -13.70 -5.88
N LEU A 150 22.23 -13.00 -6.97
CA LEU A 150 23.53 -12.31 -7.02
C LEU A 150 23.61 -11.17 -6.00
N CYS A 151 22.51 -10.41 -5.87
CA CYS A 151 22.42 -9.30 -4.91
C CYS A 151 21.96 -9.78 -3.52
N HIS A 152 21.03 -10.75 -3.47
CA HIS A 152 20.41 -11.28 -2.26
C HIS A 152 20.85 -12.71 -2.02
N THR A 153 22.06 -12.90 -1.52
CA THR A 153 22.68 -14.25 -1.34
C THR A 153 21.86 -15.18 -0.46
N ASN A 154 20.97 -14.65 0.38
CA ASN A 154 20.07 -15.40 1.25
C ASN A 154 18.79 -15.90 0.55
N PHE A 155 18.54 -15.51 -0.70
CA PHE A 155 17.36 -15.99 -1.43
C PHE A 155 17.50 -17.44 -1.87
N GLY A 156 18.75 -17.90 -2.12
CA GLY A 156 19.04 -19.23 -2.64
C GLY A 156 18.74 -19.34 -4.15
N PRO A 157 18.60 -20.55 -4.69
CA PRO A 157 18.29 -20.77 -6.10
C PRO A 157 16.98 -20.11 -6.51
N VAL A 158 16.85 -19.85 -7.82
CA VAL A 158 15.59 -19.34 -8.40
C VAL A 158 14.42 -20.23 -8.01
N ASP A 159 13.40 -19.62 -7.43
CA ASP A 159 12.16 -20.29 -7.05
C ASP A 159 11.00 -19.30 -7.15
N LYS A 160 10.20 -19.42 -8.20
CA LYS A 160 9.06 -18.54 -8.47
C LYS A 160 7.93 -18.70 -7.46
N THR A 161 7.97 -19.70 -6.60
CA THR A 161 7.01 -19.93 -5.52
C THR A 161 7.49 -19.38 -4.18
N LYS A 162 8.77 -19.01 -4.08
CA LYS A 162 9.36 -18.42 -2.89
C LYS A 162 9.17 -16.90 -2.91
N TRP A 163 8.21 -16.43 -2.17
CA TRP A 163 7.91 -15.01 -2.01
C TRP A 163 8.94 -14.35 -1.08
N VAL A 164 9.46 -13.21 -1.49
CA VAL A 164 10.60 -12.55 -0.81
C VAL A 164 10.31 -11.11 -0.40
N GLY A 165 9.22 -10.55 -0.91
CA GLY A 165 8.83 -9.18 -0.61
C GLY A 165 7.73 -8.67 -1.53
N ALA A 166 7.61 -7.36 -1.62
CA ALA A 166 6.66 -6.69 -2.49
C ALA A 166 7.22 -5.39 -3.06
N LEU A 167 6.81 -5.09 -4.28
CA LEU A 167 6.87 -3.75 -4.84
C LEU A 167 5.64 -2.96 -4.40
N MET A 168 5.84 -1.79 -3.82
CA MET A 168 4.79 -0.87 -3.38
C MET A 168 4.72 0.33 -4.33
N LEU A 169 3.51 0.66 -4.77
CA LEU A 169 3.21 1.85 -5.56
C LEU A 169 2.22 2.74 -4.83
N ARG A 170 2.40 4.06 -4.98
CA ARG A 170 1.50 5.09 -4.50
C ARG A 170 1.29 6.12 -5.60
N VAL A 171 0.09 6.17 -6.15
CA VAL A 171 -0.28 7.08 -7.24
C VAL A 171 -1.26 8.12 -6.70
N PRO A 172 -0.96 9.41 -6.79
CA PRO A 172 -1.90 10.44 -6.36
C PRO A 172 -3.14 10.41 -7.27
N ILE A 173 -4.30 10.52 -6.63
CA ILE A 173 -5.57 10.65 -7.33
C ILE A 173 -5.88 12.14 -7.43
N ALA A 174 -6.07 12.62 -8.66
CA ALA A 174 -6.40 14.03 -8.88
C ALA A 174 -7.69 14.39 -8.13
N SER A 175 -7.63 15.42 -7.27
CA SER A 175 -8.84 16.05 -6.78
C SER A 175 -9.56 16.67 -7.97
N HIS A 176 -10.86 16.41 -8.10
CA HIS A 176 -11.66 17.18 -9.03
C HIS A 176 -11.76 18.62 -8.49
N ASP A 177 -10.88 19.49 -8.98
CA ASP A 177 -11.22 20.90 -9.03
C ASP A 177 -12.32 21.00 -10.09
N ASN A 178 -13.55 21.30 -9.63
CA ASN A 178 -14.70 21.61 -10.47
C ASN A 178 -14.46 22.89 -11.28
#